data_efd06d5f130d4a756676d60e5f0fcf8a
#
_entry.id   efd06d5f130d4a756676d60e5f0fcf8a
#
_cell.length_a   1.000
_cell.length_b   1.000
_cell.length_c   1.000
_cell.angle_alpha   90.00
_cell.angle_beta   90.00
_cell.angle_gamma   90.00
#
_symmetry.space_group_name_H-M   'P 1'
#
loop_
_entity.id
_entity.type
_entity.pdbx_description
1 polymer ?
#
loop_
_entity_poly.entity_id
_entity_poly.type
_entity_poly.pdbx_seq_one_letter_code
_entity_poly.pdbx_strand_id
1 'polypeptide(L)'
;MIAVVLVTIGIYLFFGGILPLIFQHLVKKKAFLYQKTRNLWVNSFVFRIQKNYRTYAMVCVLLLCSVTVLATSFAMYLRYQGIVNFRNTYTYQITSFQEGEEDLYADLINQDNTVDYQSSLPLLMVDSSYIDTPYKNNLYAFVRYSDVVKISEASGLKLDFDAPDDNEVVELSRLYLMSFADPSENESMTVNHETYQGIASSTVPFLGQYQENMDFTVVNDHVYEKLEEIGTEIYLYNYHIEDPANGQASQDELNTVANESRSFLFVDPTSPDIKWVRLIYSVCIFLFLVFALASGSILFMKIYNDAYEERGRYTILQKMGVAYEQLQSSIKSEQCIAYLLPYGLMSITSYFAIKALSNAMHEDLWLINLGSVLVIGVILWICYLLSVRAYMKNANIAKR
;
A
#
# COMPACT_ATOMS: atom_id res chain seq x y z
N MET A 1 -3.06 -12.17 9.93
CA MET A 1 -2.87 -12.35 11.39
C MET A 1 -1.72 -13.30 11.74
N ILE A 2 -1.67 -14.53 11.21
CA ILE A 2 -0.61 -15.52 11.52
C ILE A 2 0.80 -14.96 11.28
N ALA A 3 1.05 -14.29 10.17
CA ALA A 3 2.36 -13.71 9.84
C ALA A 3 2.85 -12.70 10.89
N VAL A 4 1.97 -11.82 11.38
CA VAL A 4 2.32 -10.83 12.42
C VAL A 4 2.74 -11.50 13.72
N VAL A 5 2.02 -12.57 14.11
CA VAL A 5 2.34 -13.36 15.29
C VAL A 5 3.70 -14.05 15.14
N LEU A 6 3.96 -14.66 13.97
CA LEU A 6 5.24 -15.32 13.67
C LEU A 6 6.41 -14.35 13.69
N VAL A 7 6.27 -13.16 13.08
CA VAL A 7 7.30 -12.10 13.10
C VAL A 7 7.55 -11.64 14.53
N THR A 8 6.50 -11.41 15.31
CA THR A 8 6.62 -11.00 16.72
C THR A 8 7.37 -12.05 17.53
N ILE A 9 7.00 -13.33 17.43
CA ILE A 9 7.71 -14.44 18.08
C ILE A 9 9.17 -14.47 17.63
N GLY A 10 9.44 -14.33 16.32
CA GLY A 10 10.79 -14.30 15.77
C GLY A 10 11.65 -13.18 16.38
N ILE A 11 11.10 -11.98 16.53
CA ILE A 11 11.78 -10.84 17.18
C ILE A 11 12.11 -11.16 18.64
N TYR A 12 11.17 -11.73 19.39
CA TYR A 12 11.42 -12.12 20.79
C TYR A 12 12.48 -13.21 20.91
N LEU A 13 12.46 -14.22 20.03
CA LEU A 13 13.49 -15.27 19.98
C LEU A 13 14.86 -14.71 19.57
N PHE A 14 14.89 -13.75 18.65
CA PHE A 14 16.13 -13.09 18.26
C PHE A 14 16.80 -12.36 19.44
N PHE A 15 16.06 -11.49 20.14
CA PHE A 15 16.59 -10.75 21.28
C PHE A 15 16.86 -11.63 22.50
N GLY A 16 16.05 -12.65 22.74
CA GLY A 16 16.17 -13.55 23.90
C GLY A 16 17.19 -14.68 23.74
N GLY A 17 17.40 -15.14 22.49
CA GLY A 17 18.25 -16.29 22.19
C GLY A 17 19.45 -15.95 21.30
N ILE A 18 19.20 -15.59 20.05
CA ILE A 18 20.24 -15.45 19.02
C ILE A 18 21.23 -14.31 19.37
N LEU A 19 20.72 -13.15 19.72
CA LEU A 19 21.56 -11.97 20.00
C LEU A 19 22.50 -12.18 21.20
N PRO A 20 22.05 -12.71 22.34
CA PRO A 20 22.95 -13.05 23.45
C PRO A 20 24.04 -14.07 23.08
N LEU A 21 23.73 -15.07 22.25
CA LEU A 21 24.70 -16.06 21.78
C LEU A 21 25.78 -15.41 20.90
N ILE A 22 25.38 -14.52 19.99
CA ILE A 22 26.33 -13.77 19.15
C ILE A 22 27.30 -12.96 20.03
N PHE A 23 26.77 -12.22 21.00
CA PHE A 23 27.61 -11.41 21.89
C PHE A 23 28.51 -12.25 22.79
N GLN A 24 28.01 -13.37 23.31
CA GLN A 24 28.84 -14.31 24.09
C GLN A 24 30.00 -14.88 23.26
N HIS A 25 29.74 -15.19 21.97
CA HIS A 25 30.81 -15.64 21.08
C HIS A 25 31.85 -14.53 20.81
N LEU A 26 31.39 -13.27 20.62
CA LEU A 26 32.25 -12.12 20.42
C LEU A 26 33.13 -11.81 21.66
N VAL A 27 32.56 -11.96 22.85
CA VAL A 27 33.31 -11.75 24.13
C VAL A 27 34.43 -12.77 24.29
N LYS A 28 34.29 -14.01 23.80
CA LYS A 28 35.35 -15.04 23.85
C LYS A 28 36.57 -14.67 22.98
N LYS A 29 36.41 -13.79 21.97
CA LYS A 29 37.51 -13.35 21.12
C LYS A 29 38.31 -12.24 21.80
N LYS A 30 39.46 -12.56 22.42
CA LYS A 30 40.37 -11.59 23.11
C LYS A 30 40.71 -10.39 22.25
N ALA A 31 41.02 -10.58 20.96
CA ALA A 31 41.33 -9.50 20.02
C ALA A 31 40.16 -8.48 19.86
N PHE A 32 38.93 -8.91 20.01
CA PHE A 32 37.77 -8.01 19.99
C PHE A 32 37.57 -7.28 21.31
N LEU A 33 37.69 -8.01 22.44
CA LEU A 33 37.39 -7.49 23.77
C LEU A 33 38.41 -6.41 24.24
N TYR A 34 39.72 -6.62 23.96
CA TYR A 34 40.76 -5.72 24.43
C TYR A 34 41.06 -4.52 23.52
N GLN A 35 40.22 -4.27 22.51
CA GLN A 35 40.36 -3.06 21.70
C GLN A 35 39.73 -1.84 22.38
N LYS A 36 40.52 -0.78 22.61
CA LYS A 36 40.11 0.52 23.21
C LYS A 36 39.31 0.31 24.52
N THR A 37 38.14 0.90 24.61
CA THR A 37 37.24 0.88 25.80
C THR A 37 36.23 -0.24 25.82
N ARG A 38 36.31 -1.21 24.87
CA ARG A 38 35.31 -2.29 24.75
C ARG A 38 35.20 -3.17 25.98
N ASN A 39 36.32 -3.44 26.62
CA ASN A 39 36.36 -4.24 27.86
C ASN A 39 35.50 -3.63 28.99
N LEU A 40 35.34 -2.31 29.02
CA LEU A 40 34.61 -1.61 30.07
C LEU A 40 33.10 -1.78 29.97
N TRP A 41 32.56 -1.96 28.75
CA TRP A 41 31.10 -1.95 28.56
C TRP A 41 30.53 -3.24 27.97
N VAL A 42 31.25 -4.03 27.16
CA VAL A 42 30.72 -5.18 26.44
C VAL A 42 30.14 -6.21 27.39
N ASN A 43 30.84 -6.62 28.43
CA ASN A 43 30.39 -7.61 29.40
C ASN A 43 29.10 -7.15 30.13
N SER A 44 29.09 -5.88 30.54
CA SER A 44 27.91 -5.27 31.19
C SER A 44 26.72 -5.20 30.27
N PHE A 45 26.95 -4.82 29.03
CA PHE A 45 25.92 -4.73 28.01
C PHE A 45 25.29 -6.08 27.67
N VAL A 46 26.11 -7.13 27.51
CA VAL A 46 25.63 -8.50 27.25
C VAL A 46 24.72 -8.98 28.40
N PHE A 47 25.13 -8.78 29.63
CA PHE A 47 24.34 -9.13 30.79
C PHE A 47 23.00 -8.37 30.83
N ARG A 48 23.03 -7.05 30.51
CA ARG A 48 21.81 -6.22 30.50
C ARG A 48 20.87 -6.56 29.38
N ILE A 49 21.35 -6.91 28.19
CA ILE A 49 20.50 -7.39 27.10
C ILE A 49 19.79 -8.66 27.51
N GLN A 50 20.49 -9.64 28.10
CA GLN A 50 19.89 -10.88 28.57
C GLN A 50 18.80 -10.64 29.62
N LYS A 51 19.05 -9.74 30.56
CA LYS A 51 18.07 -9.38 31.62
C LYS A 51 16.84 -8.66 31.05
N ASN A 52 17.03 -7.85 30.00
CA ASN A 52 16.00 -6.90 29.51
C ASN A 52 15.62 -7.11 28.03
N TYR A 53 15.85 -8.29 27.46
CA TYR A 53 15.56 -8.58 26.05
C TYR A 53 14.12 -8.26 25.63
N ARG A 54 13.16 -8.42 26.57
CA ARG A 54 11.73 -8.14 26.34
C ARG A 54 11.50 -6.68 25.97
N THR A 55 12.18 -5.74 26.60
CA THR A 55 12.05 -4.31 26.32
C THR A 55 12.57 -3.99 24.92
N TYR A 56 13.74 -4.52 24.52
CA TYR A 56 14.29 -4.32 23.18
C TYR A 56 13.42 -4.97 22.09
N ALA A 57 12.89 -6.18 22.36
CA ALA A 57 11.96 -6.85 21.47
C ALA A 57 10.65 -6.05 21.29
N MET A 58 10.06 -5.57 22.40
CA MET A 58 8.86 -4.75 22.37
C MET A 58 9.07 -3.45 21.56
N VAL A 59 10.20 -2.76 21.77
CA VAL A 59 10.53 -1.56 21.00
C VAL A 59 10.68 -1.88 19.52
N CYS A 60 11.34 -2.98 19.16
CA CYS A 60 11.48 -3.40 17.77
C CYS A 60 10.10 -3.67 17.12
N VAL A 61 9.19 -4.34 17.83
CA VAL A 61 7.81 -4.58 17.37
C VAL A 61 7.05 -3.27 17.19
N LEU A 62 7.13 -2.33 18.15
CA LEU A 62 6.48 -1.02 18.04
C LEU A 62 7.00 -0.22 16.85
N LEU A 63 8.30 -0.23 16.61
CA LEU A 63 8.91 0.42 15.46
C LEU A 63 8.46 -0.23 14.14
N LEU A 64 8.40 -1.56 14.09
CA LEU A 64 7.90 -2.29 12.92
C LEU A 64 6.43 -1.97 12.66
N CYS A 65 5.58 -1.97 13.70
CA CYS A 65 4.18 -1.56 13.59
C CYS A 65 4.04 -0.12 13.09
N SER A 66 4.90 0.79 13.55
CA SER A 66 4.93 2.18 13.07
C SER A 66 5.12 2.24 11.56
N VAL A 67 6.15 1.57 11.02
CA VAL A 67 6.46 1.57 9.59
C VAL A 67 5.33 0.90 8.78
N THR A 68 4.83 -0.25 9.25
CA THR A 68 3.78 -0.98 8.51
C THR A 68 2.46 -0.22 8.46
N VAL A 69 2.05 0.44 9.55
CA VAL A 69 0.84 1.29 9.58
C VAL A 69 0.95 2.42 8.57
N LEU A 70 2.09 3.13 8.54
CA LEU A 70 2.30 4.22 7.58
C LEU A 70 2.31 3.71 6.14
N ALA A 71 3.03 2.63 5.86
CA ALA A 71 3.12 2.06 4.51
C ALA A 71 1.76 1.54 4.01
N THR A 72 1.00 0.84 4.86
CA THR A 72 -0.33 0.34 4.50
C THR A 72 -1.29 1.49 4.19
N SER A 73 -1.29 2.53 5.02
CA SER A 73 -2.18 3.67 4.80
C SER A 73 -1.81 4.46 3.54
N PHE A 74 -0.52 4.58 3.25
CA PHE A 74 -0.05 5.24 2.03
C PHE A 74 -0.39 4.42 0.78
N ALA A 75 -0.20 3.10 0.81
CA ALA A 75 -0.61 2.22 -0.27
C ALA A 75 -2.13 2.29 -0.52
N MET A 76 -2.94 2.25 0.54
CA MET A 76 -4.39 2.43 0.42
C MET A 76 -4.75 3.79 -0.19
N TYR A 77 -4.06 4.86 0.20
CA TYR A 77 -4.28 6.19 -0.34
C TYR A 77 -3.97 6.24 -1.85
N LEU A 78 -2.83 5.71 -2.29
CA LEU A 78 -2.45 5.66 -3.70
C LEU A 78 -3.44 4.83 -4.52
N ARG A 79 -3.75 3.63 -4.03
CA ARG A 79 -4.67 2.72 -4.70
C ARG A 79 -6.08 3.30 -4.82
N TYR A 80 -6.54 3.94 -3.75
CA TYR A 80 -7.85 4.61 -3.79
C TYR A 80 -7.87 5.80 -4.74
N GLN A 81 -6.79 6.58 -4.82
CA GLN A 81 -6.67 7.62 -5.84
C GLN A 81 -6.70 7.03 -7.26
N GLY A 82 -6.04 5.89 -7.48
CA GLY A 82 -6.13 5.15 -8.74
C GLY A 82 -7.58 4.77 -9.08
N ILE A 83 -8.33 4.22 -8.12
CA ILE A 83 -9.75 3.87 -8.30
C ILE A 83 -10.61 5.10 -8.61
N VAL A 84 -10.38 6.20 -7.91
CA VAL A 84 -11.11 7.45 -8.18
C VAL A 84 -10.81 7.98 -9.58
N ASN A 85 -9.55 8.00 -10.00
CA ASN A 85 -9.18 8.41 -11.35
C ASN A 85 -9.76 7.48 -12.42
N PHE A 86 -9.78 6.18 -12.14
CA PHE A 86 -10.42 5.17 -12.99
C PHE A 86 -11.91 5.45 -13.19
N ARG A 87 -12.65 5.74 -12.11
CA ARG A 87 -14.08 6.07 -12.15
C ARG A 87 -14.33 7.41 -12.85
N ASN A 88 -13.48 8.40 -12.59
CA ASN A 88 -13.61 9.76 -13.13
C ASN A 88 -13.14 9.89 -14.60
N THR A 89 -12.84 8.80 -15.29
CA THR A 89 -12.53 8.81 -16.73
C THR A 89 -13.68 9.43 -17.52
N TYR A 90 -14.90 9.17 -17.09
CA TYR A 90 -16.11 9.80 -17.64
C TYR A 90 -16.94 10.41 -16.51
N THR A 91 -17.57 11.55 -16.78
CA THR A 91 -18.48 12.21 -15.82
C THR A 91 -19.87 11.59 -15.84
N TYR A 92 -20.38 11.31 -17.04
CA TYR A 92 -21.65 10.62 -17.24
C TYR A 92 -21.45 9.37 -18.06
N GLN A 93 -22.11 8.30 -17.66
CA GLN A 93 -22.18 7.06 -18.42
C GLN A 93 -23.66 6.64 -18.51
N ILE A 94 -24.15 6.42 -19.72
CA ILE A 94 -25.54 6.14 -20.00
C ILE A 94 -25.61 4.84 -20.76
N THR A 95 -26.42 3.89 -20.31
CA THR A 95 -26.75 2.69 -21.10
C THR A 95 -28.15 2.81 -21.66
N SER A 96 -28.30 2.44 -22.92
CA SER A 96 -29.58 2.43 -23.63
C SER A 96 -29.68 1.22 -24.56
N PHE A 97 -30.89 0.73 -24.80
CA PHE A 97 -31.15 -0.27 -25.84
C PHE A 97 -31.29 0.36 -27.23
N GLN A 98 -31.18 1.66 -27.36
CA GLN A 98 -31.32 2.38 -28.62
C GLN A 98 -29.96 2.90 -29.08
N GLU A 99 -29.66 2.69 -30.36
CA GLU A 99 -28.48 3.25 -31.03
C GLU A 99 -28.74 4.70 -31.47
N GLY A 100 -27.66 5.49 -31.55
CA GLY A 100 -27.71 6.83 -32.15
C GLY A 100 -28.28 7.91 -31.23
N GLU A 101 -28.24 7.74 -29.92
CA GLU A 101 -28.72 8.72 -28.95
C GLU A 101 -27.60 9.68 -28.45
N GLU A 102 -26.38 9.67 -29.05
CA GLU A 102 -25.24 10.46 -28.60
C GLU A 102 -25.54 11.96 -28.54
N ASP A 103 -26.13 12.48 -29.63
CA ASP A 103 -26.41 13.92 -29.73
C ASP A 103 -27.50 14.34 -28.74
N LEU A 104 -28.49 13.50 -28.50
CA LEU A 104 -29.55 13.76 -27.52
C LEU A 104 -28.98 14.02 -26.13
N TYR A 105 -28.08 13.14 -25.67
CA TYR A 105 -27.50 13.28 -24.34
C TYR A 105 -26.48 14.40 -24.27
N ALA A 106 -25.71 14.59 -25.35
CA ALA A 106 -24.77 15.72 -25.46
C ALA A 106 -25.50 17.07 -25.40
N ASP A 107 -26.64 17.23 -26.10
CA ASP A 107 -27.44 18.43 -26.06
C ASP A 107 -28.03 18.73 -24.68
N LEU A 108 -28.47 17.69 -23.95
CA LEU A 108 -28.94 17.85 -22.57
C LEU A 108 -27.81 18.29 -21.63
N ILE A 109 -26.63 17.69 -21.74
CA ILE A 109 -25.49 18.02 -20.91
C ILE A 109 -24.99 19.46 -21.22
N ASN A 110 -24.99 19.83 -22.49
CA ASN A 110 -24.52 21.16 -22.96
C ASN A 110 -25.44 22.32 -22.56
N GLN A 111 -26.59 22.08 -21.93
CA GLN A 111 -27.41 23.16 -21.38
C GLN A 111 -26.73 23.83 -20.18
N ASP A 112 -26.06 23.06 -19.34
CA ASP A 112 -25.45 23.55 -18.11
C ASP A 112 -23.92 23.38 -18.05
N ASN A 113 -23.34 22.55 -18.94
CA ASN A 113 -21.92 22.23 -18.99
C ASN A 113 -21.42 22.20 -20.45
N THR A 114 -20.10 22.03 -20.62
CA THR A 114 -19.47 21.80 -21.92
C THR A 114 -18.91 20.39 -21.97
N VAL A 115 -19.39 19.59 -22.93
CA VAL A 115 -18.83 18.27 -23.21
C VAL A 115 -17.52 18.45 -23.95
N ASP A 116 -16.41 18.00 -23.38
CA ASP A 116 -15.07 18.02 -23.98
C ASP A 116 -14.71 16.69 -24.65
N TYR A 117 -15.31 15.59 -24.22
CA TYR A 117 -15.14 14.27 -24.81
C TYR A 117 -16.44 13.46 -24.74
N GLN A 118 -16.75 12.76 -25.83
CA GLN A 118 -17.84 11.79 -25.90
C GLN A 118 -17.42 10.56 -26.67
N SER A 119 -17.98 9.41 -26.30
CA SER A 119 -17.85 8.15 -27.04
C SER A 119 -19.10 7.29 -26.87
N SER A 120 -19.38 6.47 -27.88
CA SER A 120 -20.42 5.44 -27.82
C SER A 120 -19.86 4.13 -28.31
N LEU A 121 -20.30 3.03 -27.68
CA LEU A 121 -19.93 1.69 -28.11
C LEU A 121 -21.04 0.70 -27.79
N PRO A 122 -21.25 -0.32 -28.67
CA PRO A 122 -22.10 -1.45 -28.38
C PRO A 122 -21.42 -2.39 -27.37
N LEU A 123 -22.20 -2.88 -26.44
CA LEU A 123 -21.85 -3.92 -25.48
C LEU A 123 -22.77 -5.11 -25.71
N LEU A 124 -22.21 -6.30 -25.90
CA LEU A 124 -23.00 -7.51 -26.10
C LEU A 124 -23.16 -8.23 -24.75
N MET A 125 -24.33 -8.13 -24.17
CA MET A 125 -24.70 -8.80 -22.92
C MET A 125 -25.04 -10.27 -23.20
N VAL A 126 -24.27 -11.19 -22.57
CA VAL A 126 -24.51 -12.64 -22.70
C VAL A 126 -24.94 -13.20 -21.35
N ASP A 127 -26.04 -13.98 -21.35
CA ASP A 127 -26.54 -14.62 -20.14
C ASP A 127 -25.55 -15.66 -19.61
N SER A 128 -25.39 -15.70 -18.30
CA SER A 128 -24.44 -16.59 -17.61
C SER A 128 -24.72 -18.09 -17.85
N SER A 129 -25.87 -18.45 -18.36
CA SER A 129 -26.21 -19.85 -18.76
C SER A 129 -25.37 -20.33 -19.95
N TYR A 130 -24.92 -19.42 -20.81
CA TYR A 130 -24.01 -19.70 -21.93
C TYR A 130 -22.55 -19.73 -21.56
N ILE A 131 -22.20 -19.35 -20.32
CA ILE A 131 -20.82 -19.23 -19.86
C ILE A 131 -20.50 -20.31 -18.83
N ASP A 132 -19.44 -21.05 -19.03
CA ASP A 132 -18.97 -22.04 -18.04
C ASP A 132 -18.16 -21.34 -16.95
N THR A 133 -18.86 -20.92 -15.90
CA THR A 133 -18.32 -20.14 -14.80
C THR A 133 -18.94 -20.57 -13.47
N PRO A 134 -18.20 -20.54 -12.36
CA PRO A 134 -18.75 -20.73 -11.02
C PRO A 134 -19.64 -19.55 -10.56
N TYR A 135 -19.52 -18.38 -11.21
CA TYR A 135 -20.19 -17.12 -10.83
C TYR A 135 -21.46 -16.86 -11.67
N LYS A 136 -22.43 -17.73 -11.57
CA LYS A 136 -23.66 -17.70 -12.38
C LYS A 136 -24.58 -16.49 -12.19
N ASN A 137 -24.31 -15.64 -11.20
CA ASN A 137 -25.08 -14.41 -10.95
C ASN A 137 -24.37 -13.14 -11.48
N ASN A 138 -23.21 -13.27 -12.11
CA ASN A 138 -22.52 -12.14 -12.70
C ASN A 138 -23.14 -11.78 -14.05
N LEU A 139 -23.03 -10.53 -14.42
CA LEU A 139 -23.34 -10.02 -15.74
C LEU A 139 -22.06 -10.04 -16.58
N TYR A 140 -22.14 -10.63 -17.76
CA TYR A 140 -21.03 -10.76 -18.70
C TYR A 140 -21.30 -9.93 -19.94
N ALA A 141 -20.36 -9.12 -20.34
CA ALA A 141 -20.47 -8.31 -21.54
C ALA A 141 -19.22 -8.45 -22.41
N PHE A 142 -19.44 -8.57 -23.71
CA PHE A 142 -18.36 -8.64 -24.71
C PHE A 142 -18.25 -7.32 -25.44
N VAL A 143 -17.01 -6.94 -25.75
CA VAL A 143 -16.66 -5.68 -26.42
C VAL A 143 -15.81 -5.99 -27.65
N ARG A 144 -16.07 -5.34 -28.77
CA ARG A 144 -15.24 -5.48 -29.97
C ARG A 144 -13.88 -4.83 -29.76
N TYR A 145 -12.82 -5.49 -30.19
CA TYR A 145 -11.48 -4.92 -30.13
C TYR A 145 -11.39 -3.60 -30.91
N SER A 146 -12.03 -3.54 -32.10
CA SER A 146 -12.04 -2.32 -32.92
C SER A 146 -12.66 -1.10 -32.20
N ASP A 147 -13.66 -1.32 -31.33
CA ASP A 147 -14.30 -0.23 -30.58
C ASP A 147 -13.41 0.22 -29.40
N VAL A 148 -12.69 -0.71 -28.73
CA VAL A 148 -11.71 -0.37 -27.71
C VAL A 148 -10.57 0.47 -28.31
N VAL A 149 -10.10 0.14 -29.53
CA VAL A 149 -9.08 0.91 -30.26
C VAL A 149 -9.59 2.34 -30.54
N LYS A 150 -10.84 2.49 -31.03
CA LYS A 150 -11.42 3.83 -31.27
C LYS A 150 -11.48 4.67 -30.00
N ILE A 151 -11.90 4.06 -28.87
CA ILE A 151 -11.90 4.74 -27.56
C ILE A 151 -10.49 5.14 -27.16
N SER A 152 -9.52 4.23 -27.29
CA SER A 152 -8.12 4.50 -26.98
C SER A 152 -7.57 5.70 -27.75
N GLU A 153 -7.84 5.77 -29.06
CA GLU A 153 -7.38 6.87 -29.92
C GLU A 153 -8.07 8.20 -29.56
N ALA A 154 -9.38 8.16 -29.30
CA ALA A 154 -10.17 9.36 -29.05
C ALA A 154 -9.96 9.91 -27.61
N SER A 155 -9.85 9.04 -26.60
CA SER A 155 -9.69 9.44 -25.19
C SER A 155 -8.23 9.69 -24.80
N GLY A 156 -7.26 9.23 -25.60
CA GLY A 156 -5.84 9.25 -25.25
C GLY A 156 -5.44 8.19 -24.20
N LEU A 157 -6.35 7.25 -23.85
CA LEU A 157 -6.04 6.10 -23.01
C LEU A 157 -5.12 5.15 -23.79
N LYS A 158 -4.02 4.76 -23.16
CA LYS A 158 -3.06 3.87 -23.83
C LYS A 158 -3.54 2.44 -23.82
N LEU A 159 -3.65 1.83 -25.01
CA LEU A 159 -3.90 0.40 -25.15
C LEU A 159 -2.68 -0.39 -24.65
N ASP A 160 -2.89 -1.35 -23.75
CA ASP A 160 -1.85 -2.13 -23.08
C ASP A 160 -1.88 -3.64 -23.45
N PHE A 161 -2.65 -4.00 -24.47
CA PHE A 161 -2.75 -5.36 -25.00
C PHE A 161 -2.84 -5.35 -26.54
N ASP A 162 -2.48 -6.49 -27.13
CA ASP A 162 -2.54 -6.72 -28.58
C ASP A 162 -3.94 -7.23 -28.98
N ALA A 163 -4.23 -7.19 -30.29
CA ALA A 163 -5.49 -7.71 -30.84
C ALA A 163 -5.61 -9.22 -30.57
N PRO A 164 -6.71 -9.69 -29.95
CA PRO A 164 -6.94 -11.12 -29.75
C PRO A 164 -7.27 -11.81 -31.06
N ASP A 165 -6.79 -13.04 -31.22
CA ASP A 165 -7.18 -13.94 -32.31
C ASP A 165 -8.58 -14.56 -32.06
N ASP A 166 -9.11 -15.38 -33.02
CA ASP A 166 -10.43 -15.99 -32.93
C ASP A 166 -10.65 -16.94 -31.74
N ASN A 167 -9.59 -17.39 -31.10
CA ASN A 167 -9.63 -18.27 -29.91
C ASN A 167 -9.07 -17.59 -28.65
N GLU A 168 -8.86 -16.28 -28.71
CA GLU A 168 -8.26 -15.49 -27.66
C GLU A 168 -9.22 -14.41 -27.14
N VAL A 169 -9.02 -14.05 -25.87
CA VAL A 169 -9.81 -12.99 -25.22
C VAL A 169 -8.93 -12.17 -24.28
N VAL A 170 -9.35 -10.91 -24.06
CA VAL A 170 -8.71 -10.04 -23.10
C VAL A 170 -9.77 -9.60 -22.08
N GLU A 171 -9.45 -9.75 -20.79
CA GLU A 171 -10.32 -9.29 -19.72
C GLU A 171 -10.10 -7.79 -19.46
N LEU A 172 -11.20 -7.03 -19.35
CA LEU A 172 -11.15 -5.66 -18.82
C LEU A 172 -11.47 -5.70 -17.33
N SER A 173 -10.41 -5.73 -16.53
CA SER A 173 -10.52 -5.87 -15.08
C SER A 173 -10.75 -4.53 -14.40
N ARG A 174 -11.48 -4.58 -13.27
CA ARG A 174 -11.60 -3.44 -12.34
C ARG A 174 -10.35 -3.27 -11.50
N LEU A 175 -10.15 -2.07 -10.96
CA LEU A 175 -9.12 -1.81 -9.99
C LEU A 175 -9.56 -2.27 -8.58
N TYR A 176 -8.95 -3.33 -8.07
CA TYR A 176 -9.17 -3.77 -6.69
C TYR A 176 -8.32 -2.97 -5.71
N LEU A 177 -8.86 -2.67 -4.53
CA LEU A 177 -8.09 -2.04 -3.45
C LEU A 177 -6.93 -2.94 -3.00
N MET A 178 -7.13 -4.26 -3.01
CA MET A 178 -6.12 -5.26 -2.70
C MET A 178 -6.41 -6.53 -3.50
N SER A 179 -5.42 -7.07 -4.18
CA SER A 179 -5.51 -8.35 -4.88
C SER A 179 -4.31 -9.23 -4.50
N PHE A 180 -4.59 -10.49 -4.21
CA PHE A 180 -3.58 -11.53 -4.01
C PHE A 180 -3.49 -12.48 -5.22
N ALA A 181 -4.36 -12.29 -6.22
CA ALA A 181 -4.28 -13.00 -7.49
C ALA A 181 -3.13 -12.42 -8.33
N ASP A 182 -2.46 -13.28 -9.06
CA ASP A 182 -1.46 -12.84 -10.03
C ASP A 182 -2.21 -12.37 -11.30
N PRO A 183 -2.11 -11.09 -11.69
CA PRO A 183 -2.77 -10.60 -12.90
C PRO A 183 -2.22 -11.24 -14.19
N SER A 184 -1.14 -12.00 -14.10
CA SER A 184 -0.58 -12.77 -15.23
C SER A 184 -1.23 -14.15 -15.41
N GLU A 185 -2.05 -14.62 -14.50
CA GLU A 185 -2.83 -15.84 -14.66
C GLU A 185 -4.03 -15.56 -15.57
N ASN A 186 -3.82 -15.73 -16.87
CA ASN A 186 -4.85 -15.61 -17.88
C ASN A 186 -5.76 -16.84 -17.81
N GLU A 187 -6.96 -16.66 -17.29
CA GLU A 187 -7.96 -17.74 -17.22
C GLU A 187 -8.59 -17.97 -18.60
N SER A 188 -8.83 -19.24 -18.97
CA SER A 188 -9.62 -19.58 -20.14
C SER A 188 -11.11 -19.42 -19.82
N MET A 189 -11.87 -18.89 -20.77
CA MET A 189 -13.32 -18.73 -20.69
C MET A 189 -13.99 -19.65 -21.71
N THR A 190 -15.05 -20.34 -21.30
CA THR A 190 -15.87 -21.12 -22.22
C THR A 190 -17.23 -20.47 -22.38
N VAL A 191 -17.59 -20.11 -23.61
CA VAL A 191 -18.86 -19.46 -23.97
C VAL A 191 -19.52 -20.29 -25.07
N ASN A 192 -20.77 -20.66 -24.88
CA ASN A 192 -21.56 -21.45 -25.84
C ASN A 192 -20.80 -22.69 -26.37
N HIS A 193 -20.13 -23.44 -25.47
CA HIS A 193 -19.30 -24.64 -25.75
C HIS A 193 -17.98 -24.39 -26.50
N GLU A 194 -17.63 -23.16 -26.85
CA GLU A 194 -16.33 -22.78 -27.39
C GLU A 194 -15.43 -22.24 -26.27
N THR A 195 -14.16 -22.67 -26.24
CA THR A 195 -13.21 -22.24 -25.22
C THR A 195 -12.25 -21.23 -25.82
N TYR A 196 -12.17 -20.07 -25.17
CA TYR A 196 -11.27 -18.97 -25.50
C TYR A 196 -10.16 -18.88 -24.46
N GLN A 197 -8.95 -18.61 -24.89
CA GLN A 197 -7.82 -18.46 -24.01
C GLN A 197 -7.64 -16.98 -23.62
N GLY A 198 -7.60 -16.67 -22.33
CA GLY A 198 -7.22 -15.35 -21.87
C GLY A 198 -5.75 -15.09 -22.18
N ILE A 199 -5.44 -14.00 -22.90
CA ILE A 199 -4.06 -13.61 -23.24
C ILE A 199 -3.55 -12.43 -22.42
N ALA A 200 -4.47 -11.59 -21.90
CA ALA A 200 -4.16 -10.43 -21.09
C ALA A 200 -5.34 -10.05 -20.19
N SER A 201 -5.03 -9.29 -19.14
CA SER A 201 -6.02 -8.59 -18.34
C SER A 201 -5.60 -7.11 -18.22
N SER A 202 -6.48 -6.21 -18.69
CA SER A 202 -6.23 -4.75 -18.68
C SER A 202 -7.02 -4.07 -17.58
N THR A 203 -6.37 -3.15 -16.86
CA THR A 203 -7.00 -2.27 -15.86
C THR A 203 -7.12 -0.84 -16.38
N VAL A 204 -6.94 -0.61 -17.67
CA VAL A 204 -7.17 0.70 -18.30
C VAL A 204 -8.67 0.98 -18.34
N PRO A 205 -9.15 2.16 -17.94
CA PRO A 205 -10.58 2.45 -17.78
C PRO A 205 -11.28 2.79 -19.11
N PHE A 206 -11.21 1.90 -20.09
CA PHE A 206 -11.88 2.11 -21.38
C PHE A 206 -13.39 2.29 -21.24
N LEU A 207 -13.98 1.59 -20.27
CA LEU A 207 -15.42 1.64 -19.96
C LEU A 207 -15.70 2.43 -18.66
N GLY A 208 -14.70 3.14 -18.11
CA GLY A 208 -14.86 3.95 -16.91
C GLY A 208 -15.43 3.16 -15.72
N GLN A 209 -16.35 3.77 -14.96
CA GLN A 209 -16.95 3.12 -13.79
C GLN A 209 -17.79 1.89 -14.14
N TYR A 210 -18.33 1.80 -15.36
CA TYR A 210 -19.07 0.60 -15.79
C TYR A 210 -18.22 -0.67 -15.75
N GLN A 211 -16.90 -0.55 -15.98
CA GLN A 211 -15.96 -1.68 -15.90
C GLN A 211 -15.90 -2.32 -14.49
N GLU A 212 -16.43 -1.66 -13.45
CA GLU A 212 -16.53 -2.22 -12.10
C GLU A 212 -17.82 -3.02 -11.86
N ASN A 213 -18.84 -2.86 -12.72
CA ASN A 213 -20.18 -3.38 -12.49
C ASN A 213 -20.43 -4.76 -13.10
N MET A 214 -19.64 -5.14 -14.13
CA MET A 214 -19.79 -6.38 -14.89
C MET A 214 -18.42 -6.97 -15.19
N ASP A 215 -18.40 -8.22 -15.66
CA ASP A 215 -17.22 -8.86 -16.21
C ASP A 215 -17.16 -8.59 -17.72
N PHE A 216 -16.22 -7.74 -18.15
CA PHE A 216 -16.05 -7.35 -19.54
C PHE A 216 -14.93 -8.11 -20.21
N THR A 217 -15.19 -8.62 -21.40
CA THR A 217 -14.25 -9.39 -22.20
C THR A 217 -14.14 -8.79 -23.59
N VAL A 218 -12.93 -8.43 -23.99
CA VAL A 218 -12.64 -7.96 -25.36
C VAL A 218 -12.38 -9.18 -26.23
N VAL A 219 -13.08 -9.21 -27.36
CA VAL A 219 -12.94 -10.23 -28.42
C VAL A 219 -12.68 -9.55 -29.75
N ASN A 220 -12.15 -10.29 -30.72
CA ASN A 220 -12.06 -9.74 -32.05
C ASN A 220 -13.46 -9.58 -32.71
N ASP A 221 -13.54 -8.81 -33.78
CA ASP A 221 -14.80 -8.43 -34.39
C ASP A 221 -15.55 -9.65 -34.96
N HIS A 222 -14.85 -10.68 -35.44
CA HIS A 222 -15.46 -11.92 -35.96
C HIS A 222 -16.08 -12.78 -34.85
N VAL A 223 -15.43 -12.87 -33.69
CA VAL A 223 -15.98 -13.58 -32.52
C VAL A 223 -17.18 -12.84 -31.97
N TYR A 224 -17.13 -11.50 -31.95
CA TYR A 224 -18.26 -10.68 -31.51
C TYR A 224 -19.52 -10.96 -32.37
N GLU A 225 -19.40 -10.98 -33.71
CA GLU A 225 -20.48 -11.30 -34.63
C GLU A 225 -21.09 -12.69 -34.38
N LYS A 226 -20.27 -13.69 -34.02
CA LYS A 226 -20.81 -15.02 -33.63
C LYS A 226 -21.59 -14.99 -32.33
N LEU A 227 -21.15 -14.19 -31.36
CA LEU A 227 -21.81 -14.10 -30.07
C LEU A 227 -23.09 -13.26 -30.09
N GLU A 228 -23.32 -12.44 -31.12
CA GLU A 228 -24.57 -11.69 -31.34
C GLU A 228 -25.80 -12.62 -31.41
N GLU A 229 -25.63 -13.86 -31.85
CA GLU A 229 -26.74 -14.84 -31.91
C GLU A 229 -27.32 -15.21 -30.53
N ILE A 230 -26.53 -15.10 -29.48
CA ILE A 230 -26.87 -15.50 -28.10
C ILE A 230 -26.92 -14.33 -27.11
N GLY A 231 -26.49 -13.16 -27.53
CA GLY A 231 -26.42 -11.96 -26.72
C GLY A 231 -27.53 -10.96 -26.99
N THR A 232 -27.59 -9.95 -26.12
CA THR A 232 -28.43 -8.76 -26.32
C THR A 232 -27.54 -7.55 -26.34
N GLU A 233 -27.62 -6.77 -27.41
CA GLU A 233 -26.81 -5.57 -27.57
C GLU A 233 -27.42 -4.41 -26.79
N ILE A 234 -26.58 -3.71 -26.04
CA ILE A 234 -26.87 -2.43 -25.37
C ILE A 234 -25.80 -1.42 -25.75
N TYR A 235 -26.11 -0.14 -25.76
CA TYR A 235 -25.20 0.92 -26.12
C TYR A 235 -24.76 1.66 -24.86
N LEU A 236 -23.44 1.83 -24.70
CA LEU A 236 -22.83 2.62 -23.63
C LEU A 236 -22.39 3.97 -24.22
N TYR A 237 -22.96 5.03 -23.70
CA TYR A 237 -22.62 6.42 -24.03
C TYR A 237 -21.82 7.02 -22.88
N ASN A 238 -20.65 7.53 -23.18
CA ASN A 238 -19.72 8.11 -22.22
C ASN A 238 -19.50 9.58 -22.51
N TYR A 239 -19.55 10.42 -21.48
CA TYR A 239 -19.32 11.86 -21.57
C TYR A 239 -18.37 12.32 -20.48
N HIS A 240 -17.43 13.15 -20.86
CA HIS A 240 -16.59 13.91 -19.93
C HIS A 240 -16.87 15.40 -20.14
N ILE A 241 -16.96 16.18 -19.05
CA ILE A 241 -17.25 17.61 -19.08
C ILE A 241 -16.08 18.42 -18.54
N GLU A 242 -15.93 19.67 -18.99
CA GLU A 242 -14.84 20.55 -18.57
C GLU A 242 -14.85 20.87 -17.07
N ASP A 243 -16.04 21.02 -16.45
CA ASP A 243 -16.18 21.27 -15.02
C ASP A 243 -17.00 20.16 -14.32
N PRO A 244 -16.37 19.04 -13.98
CA PRO A 244 -17.05 17.93 -13.28
C PRO A 244 -17.66 18.32 -11.93
N ALA A 245 -17.19 19.41 -11.29
CA ALA A 245 -17.76 19.88 -10.01
C ALA A 245 -19.19 20.45 -10.17
N ASN A 246 -19.56 20.87 -11.37
CA ASN A 246 -20.91 21.37 -11.71
C ASN A 246 -21.82 20.26 -12.31
N GLY A 247 -21.37 19.00 -12.27
CA GLY A 247 -22.07 17.89 -12.94
C GLY A 247 -23.48 17.61 -12.42
N GLN A 248 -23.84 18.02 -11.21
CA GLN A 248 -25.17 17.79 -10.66
C GLN A 248 -26.28 18.49 -11.47
N ALA A 249 -26.02 19.67 -12.05
CA ALA A 249 -26.98 20.41 -12.83
C ALA A 249 -27.41 19.63 -14.08
N SER A 250 -26.45 19.17 -14.89
CA SER A 250 -26.76 18.35 -16.09
C SER A 250 -27.33 16.98 -15.76
N GLN A 251 -27.05 16.44 -14.55
CA GLN A 251 -27.70 15.20 -14.10
C GLN A 251 -29.21 15.38 -13.94
N ASP A 252 -29.66 16.51 -13.43
CA ASP A 252 -31.08 16.79 -13.26
C ASP A 252 -31.79 16.84 -14.65
N GLU A 253 -31.15 17.41 -15.67
CA GLU A 253 -31.64 17.41 -17.05
C GLU A 253 -31.68 16.00 -17.65
N LEU A 254 -30.61 15.21 -17.48
CA LEU A 254 -30.56 13.80 -17.92
C LEU A 254 -31.67 12.94 -17.27
N ASN A 255 -32.00 13.20 -16.03
CA ASN A 255 -33.07 12.49 -15.32
C ASN A 255 -34.45 12.73 -15.94
N THR A 256 -34.66 13.80 -16.71
CA THR A 256 -35.92 14.07 -17.39
C THR A 256 -36.26 13.04 -18.49
N VAL A 257 -35.21 12.42 -19.07
CA VAL A 257 -35.33 11.39 -20.11
C VAL A 257 -35.12 9.96 -19.57
N ALA A 258 -34.96 9.81 -18.25
CA ALA A 258 -34.80 8.51 -17.60
C ALA A 258 -36.08 7.66 -17.79
N ASN A 259 -35.90 6.39 -18.13
CA ASN A 259 -36.96 5.39 -18.23
C ASN A 259 -36.40 3.98 -17.96
N GLU A 260 -37.27 2.94 -18.02
CA GLU A 260 -36.85 1.55 -17.79
C GLU A 260 -35.78 1.03 -18.80
N SER A 261 -35.68 1.66 -19.95
CA SER A 261 -34.75 1.26 -21.03
C SER A 261 -33.39 2.01 -20.96
N ARG A 262 -33.20 2.93 -20.01
CA ARG A 262 -32.01 3.79 -19.87
C ARG A 262 -31.54 3.82 -18.45
N SER A 263 -30.26 3.61 -18.25
CA SER A 263 -29.61 3.74 -16.94
C SER A 263 -28.58 4.87 -17.00
N PHE A 264 -28.64 5.77 -16.04
CA PHE A 264 -27.76 6.92 -15.92
C PHE A 264 -26.84 6.76 -14.72
N LEU A 265 -25.55 6.88 -14.95
CA LEU A 265 -24.52 6.87 -13.93
C LEU A 265 -23.79 8.22 -13.96
N PHE A 266 -23.88 8.96 -12.87
CA PHE A 266 -23.10 10.18 -12.65
C PHE A 266 -21.97 9.89 -11.67
N VAL A 267 -20.74 10.22 -12.08
CA VAL A 267 -19.54 10.07 -11.25
C VAL A 267 -19.24 11.39 -10.58
N ASP A 268 -19.61 11.53 -9.31
CA ASP A 268 -19.31 12.74 -8.53
C ASP A 268 -17.83 12.74 -8.08
N PRO A 269 -16.98 13.63 -8.65
CA PRO A 269 -15.58 13.74 -8.27
C PRO A 269 -15.40 14.27 -6.83
N THR A 270 -16.45 14.85 -6.23
CA THR A 270 -16.43 15.39 -4.87
C THR A 270 -16.95 14.40 -3.83
N SER A 271 -17.18 13.14 -4.22
CA SER A 271 -17.74 12.09 -3.39
C SER A 271 -17.14 12.05 -1.98
N PRO A 272 -17.98 11.85 -0.93
CA PRO A 272 -17.52 11.75 0.46
C PRO A 272 -16.50 10.63 0.71
N ASP A 273 -16.47 9.62 -0.14
CA ASP A 273 -15.58 8.46 0.00
C ASP A 273 -14.09 8.85 0.00
N ILE A 274 -13.70 9.84 -0.81
CA ILE A 274 -12.32 10.37 -0.83
C ILE A 274 -11.96 10.99 0.52
N LYS A 275 -12.91 11.65 1.19
CA LYS A 275 -12.69 12.28 2.49
C LYS A 275 -12.38 11.25 3.57
N TRP A 276 -13.02 10.07 3.54
CA TRP A 276 -12.77 8.97 4.47
C TRP A 276 -11.36 8.40 4.34
N VAL A 277 -10.89 8.14 3.13
CA VAL A 277 -9.53 7.61 2.92
C VAL A 277 -8.47 8.60 3.36
N ARG A 278 -8.67 9.89 3.08
CA ARG A 278 -7.77 10.96 3.51
C ARG A 278 -7.73 11.09 5.04
N LEU A 279 -8.88 10.89 5.71
CA LEU A 279 -8.97 10.88 7.17
C LEU A 279 -8.21 9.68 7.76
N ILE A 280 -8.41 8.46 7.23
CA ILE A 280 -7.69 7.26 7.66
C ILE A 280 -6.18 7.45 7.51
N TYR A 281 -5.73 7.96 6.37
CA TYR A 281 -4.32 8.25 6.12
C TYR A 281 -3.74 9.23 7.15
N SER A 282 -4.47 10.29 7.48
CA SER A 282 -4.05 11.27 8.49
C SER A 282 -3.92 10.66 9.89
N VAL A 283 -4.86 9.79 10.27
CA VAL A 283 -4.80 9.04 11.55
C VAL A 283 -3.61 8.10 11.58
N CYS A 284 -3.30 7.43 10.46
CA CYS A 284 -2.16 6.51 10.38
C CYS A 284 -0.80 7.25 10.47
N ILE A 285 -0.68 8.46 9.89
CA ILE A 285 0.49 9.32 10.07
C ILE A 285 0.66 9.67 11.56
N PHE A 286 -0.43 10.03 12.23
CA PHE A 286 -0.42 10.32 13.66
C PHE A 286 0.04 9.10 14.48
N LEU A 287 -0.51 7.91 14.21
CA LEU A 287 -0.12 6.66 14.87
C LEU A 287 1.35 6.31 14.62
N PHE A 288 1.85 6.52 13.41
CA PHE A 288 3.28 6.36 13.08
C PHE A 288 4.16 7.20 14.00
N LEU A 289 3.84 8.48 14.15
CA LEU A 289 4.61 9.39 15.01
C LEU A 289 4.51 8.99 16.48
N VAL A 290 3.31 8.63 16.95
CA VAL A 290 3.10 8.18 18.34
C VAL A 290 3.92 6.94 18.67
N PHE A 291 3.89 5.91 17.80
CA PHE A 291 4.66 4.68 18.03
C PHE A 291 6.17 4.92 17.96
N ALA A 292 6.64 5.77 17.04
CA ALA A 292 8.05 6.12 16.93
C ALA A 292 8.56 6.87 18.18
N LEU A 293 7.79 7.87 18.65
CA LEU A 293 8.11 8.62 19.87
C LEU A 293 8.01 7.75 21.13
N ALA A 294 7.00 6.90 21.24
CA ALA A 294 6.85 5.96 22.35
C ALA A 294 8.04 5.00 22.40
N SER A 295 8.49 4.47 21.28
CA SER A 295 9.67 3.61 21.19
C SER A 295 10.95 4.30 21.69
N GLY A 296 11.16 5.54 21.25
CA GLY A 296 12.28 6.37 21.72
C GLY A 296 12.19 6.64 23.22
N SER A 297 11.00 6.95 23.73
CA SER A 297 10.75 7.22 25.15
C SER A 297 10.98 5.98 26.02
N ILE A 298 10.54 4.80 25.59
CA ILE A 298 10.76 3.54 26.30
C ILE A 298 12.27 3.25 26.43
N LEU A 299 13.04 3.41 25.34
CA LEU A 299 14.49 3.25 25.39
C LEU A 299 15.15 4.31 26.28
N PHE A 300 14.73 5.56 26.18
CA PHE A 300 15.22 6.62 27.03
C PHE A 300 15.00 6.30 28.52
N MET A 301 13.78 5.95 28.93
CA MET A 301 13.48 5.60 30.33
C MET A 301 14.24 4.38 30.80
N LYS A 302 14.40 3.37 29.93
CA LYS A 302 15.22 2.21 30.24
C LYS A 302 16.69 2.60 30.53
N ILE A 303 17.29 3.38 29.66
CA ILE A 303 18.69 3.85 29.81
C ILE A 303 18.82 4.76 31.04
N TYR A 304 17.82 5.59 31.29
CA TYR A 304 17.78 6.44 32.48
C TYR A 304 17.80 5.62 33.77
N ASN A 305 17.01 4.56 33.87
CA ASN A 305 17.00 3.65 35.02
C ASN A 305 18.33 2.88 35.16
N ASP A 306 18.88 2.40 34.04
CA ASP A 306 20.18 1.71 34.03
C ASP A 306 21.30 2.61 34.58
N ALA A 307 21.22 3.94 34.38
CA ALA A 307 22.18 4.87 34.93
C ALA A 307 22.20 4.89 36.45
N TYR A 308 21.06 4.76 37.09
CA TYR A 308 20.99 4.67 38.56
C TYR A 308 21.53 3.33 39.09
N GLU A 309 21.17 2.21 38.44
CA GLU A 309 21.67 0.88 38.83
C GLU A 309 23.19 0.79 38.71
N GLU A 310 23.78 1.40 37.70
CA GLU A 310 25.24 1.36 37.42
C GLU A 310 26.06 2.44 38.13
N ARG A 311 25.45 3.36 38.86
CA ARG A 311 26.13 4.49 39.54
C ARG A 311 27.26 4.02 40.45
N GLY A 312 27.03 2.97 41.23
CA GLY A 312 28.06 2.41 42.13
C GLY A 312 29.30 1.92 41.38
N ARG A 313 29.07 1.19 40.27
CA ARG A 313 30.14 0.69 39.41
C ARG A 313 30.97 1.80 38.81
N TYR A 314 30.38 2.84 38.27
CA TYR A 314 31.12 3.98 37.70
C TYR A 314 31.89 4.74 38.75
N THR A 315 31.36 4.88 39.97
CA THR A 315 32.08 5.48 41.11
C THR A 315 33.34 4.67 41.46
N ILE A 316 33.28 3.33 41.44
CA ILE A 316 34.45 2.47 41.68
C ILE A 316 35.48 2.64 40.55
N LEU A 317 35.04 2.61 39.28
CA LEU A 317 35.94 2.81 38.12
C LEU A 317 36.70 4.16 38.18
N GLN A 318 36.01 5.24 38.59
CA GLN A 318 36.66 6.56 38.79
C GLN A 318 37.68 6.54 39.93
N LYS A 319 37.38 5.84 41.02
CA LYS A 319 38.34 5.67 42.13
C LYS A 319 39.57 4.84 41.72
N MET A 320 39.41 3.91 40.79
CA MET A 320 40.49 3.10 40.20
C MET A 320 41.33 3.87 39.17
N GLY A 321 41.00 5.16 38.89
CA GLY A 321 41.77 6.00 37.99
C GLY A 321 41.38 5.92 36.51
N VAL A 322 40.23 5.34 36.16
CA VAL A 322 39.77 5.35 34.77
C VAL A 322 39.43 6.79 34.35
N ALA A 323 39.99 7.26 33.24
CA ALA A 323 39.82 8.62 32.74
C ALA A 323 38.35 8.91 32.33
N TYR A 324 37.93 10.16 32.54
CA TYR A 324 36.59 10.63 32.17
C TYR A 324 36.24 10.36 30.71
N GLU A 325 37.17 10.63 29.78
CA GLU A 325 37.00 10.43 28.34
C GLU A 325 36.76 8.95 28.00
N GLN A 326 37.41 8.04 28.73
CA GLN A 326 37.24 6.59 28.53
C GLN A 326 35.85 6.13 29.00
N LEU A 327 35.38 6.63 30.16
CA LEU A 327 34.03 6.34 30.65
C LEU A 327 32.97 6.92 29.73
N GLN A 328 33.15 8.16 29.27
CA GLN A 328 32.24 8.80 28.34
C GLN A 328 32.14 8.03 27.00
N SER A 329 33.30 7.65 26.44
CA SER A 329 33.34 6.88 25.19
C SER A 329 32.69 5.50 25.35
N SER A 330 32.90 4.84 26.49
CA SER A 330 32.27 3.57 26.84
C SER A 330 30.74 3.67 26.88
N ILE A 331 30.21 4.69 27.57
CA ILE A 331 28.78 4.94 27.69
C ILE A 331 28.15 5.26 26.32
N LYS A 332 28.79 6.15 25.55
CA LYS A 332 28.30 6.47 24.19
C LYS A 332 28.20 5.23 23.30
N SER A 333 29.25 4.38 23.31
CA SER A 333 29.25 3.16 22.50
C SER A 333 28.19 2.16 22.93
N GLU A 334 28.05 1.99 24.24
CA GLU A 334 27.04 1.08 24.81
C GLU A 334 25.61 1.50 24.45
N GLN A 335 25.28 2.78 24.63
CA GLN A 335 23.96 3.30 24.32
C GLN A 335 23.68 3.33 22.82
N CYS A 336 24.70 3.65 22.00
CA CYS A 336 24.59 3.59 20.55
C CYS A 336 24.12 2.20 20.09
N ILE A 337 24.70 1.14 20.63
CA ILE A 337 24.30 -0.22 20.29
C ILE A 337 22.89 -0.53 20.82
N ALA A 338 22.53 -0.02 22.01
CA ALA A 338 21.19 -0.22 22.57
C ALA A 338 20.06 0.37 21.69
N TYR A 339 20.33 1.52 21.02
CA TYR A 339 19.40 2.10 20.04
C TYR A 339 19.50 1.44 18.67
N LEU A 340 20.72 1.13 18.22
CA LEU A 340 20.97 0.60 16.87
C LEU A 340 20.42 -0.81 16.68
N LEU A 341 20.41 -1.67 17.72
CA LEU A 341 19.95 -3.04 17.60
C LEU A 341 18.45 -3.15 17.23
N PRO A 342 17.50 -2.55 17.97
CA PRO A 342 16.10 -2.62 17.60
C PRO A 342 15.83 -1.88 16.29
N TYR A 343 16.51 -0.76 16.02
CA TYR A 343 16.40 -0.02 14.77
C TYR A 343 16.90 -0.83 13.56
N GLY A 344 18.06 -1.46 13.67
CA GLY A 344 18.64 -2.25 12.58
C GLY A 344 17.80 -3.50 12.26
N LEU A 345 17.32 -4.21 13.29
CA LEU A 345 16.44 -5.36 13.08
C LEU A 345 15.11 -4.93 12.46
N MET A 346 14.51 -3.85 12.95
CA MET A 346 13.30 -3.26 12.37
C MET A 346 13.52 -2.89 10.90
N SER A 347 14.62 -2.23 10.55
CA SER A 347 14.92 -1.83 9.17
C SER A 347 15.02 -3.01 8.22
N ILE A 348 15.61 -4.13 8.67
CA ILE A 348 15.70 -5.36 7.89
C ILE A 348 14.31 -6.00 7.74
N THR A 349 13.58 -6.16 8.85
CA THR A 349 12.27 -6.82 8.84
C THR A 349 11.23 -5.99 8.10
N SER A 350 11.28 -4.66 8.19
CA SER A 350 10.35 -3.77 7.46
C SER A 350 10.52 -3.91 5.94
N TYR A 351 11.75 -4.07 5.44
CA TYR A 351 11.98 -4.28 4.01
C TYR A 351 11.19 -5.47 3.47
N PHE A 352 11.26 -6.62 4.14
CA PHE A 352 10.51 -7.82 3.72
C PHE A 352 9.01 -7.66 3.88
N ALA A 353 8.56 -7.05 4.99
CA ALA A 353 7.14 -6.81 5.23
C ALA A 353 6.53 -5.86 4.19
N ILE A 354 7.23 -4.77 3.88
CA ILE A 354 6.75 -3.79 2.90
C ILE A 354 6.82 -4.33 1.47
N LYS A 355 7.82 -5.16 1.14
CA LYS A 355 7.88 -5.82 -0.17
C LYS A 355 6.70 -6.77 -0.37
N ALA A 356 6.33 -7.55 0.65
CA ALA A 356 5.14 -8.40 0.59
C ALA A 356 3.84 -7.58 0.45
N LEU A 357 3.74 -6.43 1.14
CA LEU A 357 2.61 -5.51 1.02
C LEU A 357 2.57 -4.85 -0.37
N SER A 358 3.71 -4.42 -0.89
CA SER A 358 3.86 -3.85 -2.24
C SER A 358 3.32 -4.81 -3.31
N ASN A 359 3.70 -6.08 -3.23
CA ASN A 359 3.21 -7.11 -4.15
C ASN A 359 1.69 -7.32 -4.02
N ALA A 360 1.14 -7.31 -2.81
CA ALA A 360 -0.30 -7.52 -2.58
C ALA A 360 -1.18 -6.33 -3.01
N MET A 361 -0.62 -5.12 -3.02
CA MET A 361 -1.33 -3.90 -3.39
C MET A 361 -0.97 -3.40 -4.79
N HIS A 362 -0.04 -4.07 -5.48
CA HIS A 362 0.49 -3.68 -6.80
C HIS A 362 0.98 -2.21 -6.85
N GLU A 363 1.55 -1.73 -5.73
CA GLU A 363 2.05 -0.38 -5.57
C GLU A 363 3.52 -0.37 -5.15
N ASP A 364 4.31 0.56 -5.68
CA ASP A 364 5.71 0.68 -5.28
C ASP A 364 5.86 1.46 -3.97
N LEU A 365 6.11 0.73 -2.88
CA LEU A 365 6.20 1.27 -1.52
C LEU A 365 7.64 1.43 -1.02
N TRP A 366 8.63 1.24 -1.87
CA TRP A 366 10.04 1.26 -1.43
C TRP A 366 10.46 2.64 -0.91
N LEU A 367 10.03 3.74 -1.55
CA LEU A 367 10.34 5.09 -1.12
C LEU A 367 9.72 5.44 0.24
N ILE A 368 8.49 5.01 0.49
CA ILE A 368 7.82 5.24 1.77
C ILE A 368 8.48 4.43 2.90
N ASN A 369 8.94 3.20 2.60
CA ASN A 369 9.71 2.42 3.56
C ASN A 369 11.03 3.12 3.90
N LEU A 370 11.79 3.55 2.91
CA LEU A 370 13.05 4.27 3.12
C LEU A 370 12.83 5.57 3.92
N GLY A 371 11.83 6.36 3.53
CA GLY A 371 11.47 7.61 4.21
C GLY A 371 11.08 7.40 5.68
N SER A 372 10.23 6.40 5.95
CA SER A 372 9.80 6.08 7.32
C SER A 372 10.95 5.59 8.19
N VAL A 373 11.82 4.73 7.67
CA VAL A 373 13.04 4.27 8.35
C VAL A 373 13.97 5.45 8.68
N LEU A 374 14.18 6.39 7.75
CA LEU A 374 14.99 7.58 7.98
C LEU A 374 14.39 8.49 9.07
N VAL A 375 13.07 8.75 9.04
CA VAL A 375 12.39 9.57 10.06
C VAL A 375 12.53 8.93 11.45
N ILE A 376 12.31 7.63 11.57
CA ILE A 376 12.51 6.89 12.82
C ILE A 376 13.98 7.00 13.26
N GLY A 377 14.93 6.86 12.34
CA GLY A 377 16.35 7.01 12.62
C GLY A 377 16.68 8.36 13.25
N VAL A 378 16.13 9.45 12.71
CA VAL A 378 16.30 10.82 13.26
C VAL A 378 15.69 10.94 14.66
N ILE A 379 14.47 10.43 14.86
CA ILE A 379 13.81 10.45 16.18
C ILE A 379 14.66 9.69 17.22
N LEU A 380 15.08 8.47 16.90
CA LEU A 380 15.89 7.66 17.79
C LEU A 380 17.29 8.27 18.04
N TRP A 381 17.85 8.93 17.05
CA TRP A 381 19.14 9.65 17.22
C TRP A 381 19.01 10.82 18.19
N ILE A 382 17.93 11.60 18.11
CA ILE A 382 17.63 12.66 19.09
C ILE A 382 17.49 12.06 20.50
N CYS A 383 16.70 10.99 20.63
CA CYS A 383 16.53 10.28 21.90
C CYS A 383 17.86 9.74 22.45
N TYR A 384 18.72 9.21 21.60
CA TYR A 384 20.07 8.76 21.97
C TYR A 384 20.92 9.93 22.54
N LEU A 385 20.94 11.09 21.88
CA LEU A 385 21.69 12.25 22.35
C LEU A 385 21.22 12.73 23.74
N LEU A 386 19.90 12.73 23.94
CA LEU A 386 19.29 13.08 25.24
C LEU A 386 19.63 12.03 26.30
N SER A 387 19.58 10.74 25.94
CA SER A 387 19.91 9.62 26.83
C SER A 387 21.35 9.65 27.29
N VAL A 388 22.30 9.92 26.41
CA VAL A 388 23.73 10.02 26.78
C VAL A 388 23.96 11.15 27.82
N ARG A 389 23.34 12.31 27.60
CA ARG A 389 23.44 13.45 28.55
C ARG A 389 22.82 13.09 29.90
N ALA A 390 21.62 12.53 29.89
CA ALA A 390 20.92 12.12 31.12
C ALA A 390 21.67 11.02 31.88
N TYR A 391 22.20 10.03 31.16
CA TYR A 391 22.98 8.93 31.76
C TYR A 391 24.23 9.46 32.50
N MET A 392 25.02 10.30 31.85
CA MET A 392 26.25 10.86 32.44
C MET A 392 25.94 11.66 33.69
N LYS A 393 24.86 12.44 33.69
CA LYS A 393 24.42 13.20 34.87
C LYS A 393 24.01 12.27 36.01
N ASN A 394 23.18 11.24 35.74
CA ASN A 394 22.62 10.37 36.76
C ASN A 394 23.64 9.34 37.31
N ALA A 395 24.60 8.91 36.48
CA ALA A 395 25.70 8.06 36.90
C ALA A 395 26.78 8.82 37.73
N ASN A 396 26.56 10.12 37.95
CA ASN A 396 27.48 11.00 38.73
C ASN A 396 28.93 11.03 38.19
N ILE A 397 29.05 11.02 36.86
CA ILE A 397 30.34 11.08 36.18
C ILE A 397 30.70 12.55 35.97
N ALA A 398 31.53 13.09 36.87
CA ALA A 398 32.01 14.47 36.81
C ALA A 398 33.34 14.56 36.08
N LYS A 399 33.49 15.63 35.29
CA LYS A 399 34.80 16.05 34.78
C LYS A 399 35.54 16.66 35.96
N ARG A 400 36.59 15.97 36.48
CA ARG A 400 37.50 16.53 37.46
C ARG A 400 38.54 17.39 36.78
#